data_3d46465a7f7530b4bc1254a7aec211e0
#
_entry.id   3d46465a7f7530b4bc1254a7aec211e0
#
_cell.length_a   1.000
_cell.length_b   1.000
_cell.length_c   1.000
_cell.angle_alpha   90.00
_cell.angle_beta   90.00
_cell.angle_gamma   90.00
#
_symmetry.space_group_name_H-M   'P 1'
#
loop_
_entity.id
_entity.type
_entity.pdbx_description
1 polymer ?
#
loop_
_entity_poly.entity_id
_entity_poly.type
_entity_poly.pdbx_seq_one_letter_code
_entity_poly.pdbx_strand_id
1 'polypeptide(L)'
;INKYYDAFDTCNHPLNKGDLTPFAEMFLSLVDISMKQLYDEIKNKLDKFNFYRNLCPKLPNADHKDIERLYYVLIQAALFSENGISQKELESFFNVSYSSVRNKLSSIPADLLIKNTRERHAYYMLDLDKVDIMFSK
;
A
#
# COMPACT_ATOMS: atom_id res chain seq x y z
N ILE A 1 24.75 9.47 4.63
CA ILE A 1 25.27 10.83 4.35
C ILE A 1 26.79 10.81 4.27
N ASN A 2 27.51 10.22 5.25
CA ASN A 2 28.99 10.22 5.24
C ASN A 2 29.59 9.55 4.00
N LYS A 3 29.08 8.38 3.57
CA LYS A 3 29.60 7.65 2.40
C LYS A 3 29.55 8.48 1.10
N TYR A 4 28.56 9.35 0.95
CA TYR A 4 28.44 10.25 -0.20
C TYR A 4 29.58 11.26 -0.21
N TYR A 5 29.82 11.93 0.93
CA TYR A 5 30.90 12.92 1.04
C TYR A 5 32.27 12.27 0.93
N ASP A 6 32.48 11.11 1.52
CA ASP A 6 33.75 10.36 1.45
C ASP A 6 34.08 9.99 -0.02
N ALA A 7 33.10 9.52 -0.79
CA ALA A 7 33.29 9.22 -2.21
C ALA A 7 33.55 10.46 -3.04
N PHE A 8 32.85 11.57 -2.74
CA PHE A 8 33.06 12.85 -3.39
C PHE A 8 34.44 13.42 -3.13
N ASP A 9 34.90 13.40 -1.86
CA ASP A 9 36.22 13.85 -1.47
C ASP A 9 37.32 13.00 -2.11
N THR A 10 37.12 11.68 -2.19
CA THR A 10 38.02 10.77 -2.90
C THR A 10 38.16 11.14 -4.36
N CYS A 11 37.03 11.40 -5.06
CA CYS A 11 37.03 11.78 -6.48
C CYS A 11 37.71 13.14 -6.72
N ASN A 12 37.58 14.08 -5.78
CA ASN A 12 38.17 15.42 -5.89
C ASN A 12 39.64 15.48 -5.45
N HIS A 13 40.18 14.41 -4.86
CA HIS A 13 41.54 14.40 -4.39
C HIS A 13 42.51 14.51 -5.57
N PRO A 14 43.52 15.39 -5.52
CA PRO A 14 44.45 15.61 -6.64
C PRO A 14 45.17 14.36 -7.16
N LEU A 15 45.47 13.39 -6.30
CA LEU A 15 46.07 12.12 -6.66
C LEU A 15 45.12 11.16 -7.40
N ASN A 16 43.82 11.41 -7.34
CA ASN A 16 42.82 10.61 -8.04
C ASN A 16 42.76 10.88 -9.54
N LYS A 17 43.41 11.94 -10.03
CA LYS A 17 43.47 12.31 -11.45
C LYS A 17 42.13 12.40 -12.18
N GLY A 18 41.07 12.72 -11.46
CA GLY A 18 39.72 12.84 -12.02
C GLY A 18 39.00 11.50 -12.23
N ASP A 19 39.45 10.42 -11.60
CA ASP A 19 38.74 9.13 -11.62
C ASP A 19 37.42 9.24 -10.80
N LEU A 20 36.28 9.01 -11.45
CA LEU A 20 34.95 9.03 -10.87
C LEU A 20 34.46 7.65 -10.40
N THR A 21 35.29 6.62 -10.58
CA THR A 21 34.94 5.24 -10.21
C THR A 21 34.45 5.12 -8.75
N PRO A 22 35.14 5.71 -7.72
CA PRO A 22 34.69 5.63 -6.33
C PRO A 22 33.27 6.19 -6.11
N PHE A 23 32.96 7.29 -6.80
CA PHE A 23 31.60 7.87 -6.73
C PHE A 23 30.57 6.98 -7.42
N ALA A 24 30.88 6.47 -8.60
CA ALA A 24 29.99 5.58 -9.34
C ALA A 24 29.69 4.28 -8.58
N GLU A 25 30.71 3.66 -7.98
CA GLU A 25 30.56 2.46 -7.14
C GLU A 25 29.67 2.73 -5.92
N MET A 26 29.92 3.84 -5.21
CA MET A 26 29.08 4.25 -4.09
C MET A 26 27.64 4.47 -4.51
N PHE A 27 27.41 5.21 -5.61
CA PHE A 27 26.07 5.48 -6.13
C PHE A 27 25.33 4.19 -6.51
N LEU A 28 25.96 3.31 -7.26
CA LEU A 28 25.38 2.01 -7.65
C LEU A 28 25.07 1.14 -6.42
N SER A 29 25.94 1.16 -5.41
CA SER A 29 25.69 0.46 -4.14
C SER A 29 24.44 0.99 -3.43
N LEU A 30 24.23 2.32 -3.38
CA LEU A 30 23.04 2.92 -2.79
C LEU A 30 21.78 2.56 -3.59
N VAL A 31 21.84 2.58 -4.90
CA VAL A 31 20.74 2.16 -5.77
C VAL A 31 20.38 0.69 -5.51
N ASP A 32 21.35 -0.21 -5.47
CA ASP A 32 21.14 -1.64 -5.21
C ASP A 32 20.47 -1.87 -3.84
N ILE A 33 20.95 -1.19 -2.79
CA ILE A 33 20.34 -1.27 -1.45
C ILE A 33 18.88 -0.79 -1.49
N SER A 34 18.64 0.37 -2.12
CA SER A 34 17.29 0.95 -2.20
C SER A 34 16.34 0.05 -3.01
N MET A 35 16.82 -0.53 -4.09
CA MET A 35 16.05 -1.48 -4.91
C MET A 35 15.68 -2.75 -4.13
N LYS A 36 16.61 -3.30 -3.35
CA LYS A 36 16.35 -4.46 -2.50
C LYS A 36 15.31 -4.15 -1.42
N GLN A 37 15.45 -3.01 -0.75
CA GLN A 37 14.46 -2.58 0.26
C GLN A 37 13.06 -2.42 -0.35
N LEU A 38 12.96 -1.77 -1.50
CA LEU A 38 11.69 -1.61 -2.21
C LEU A 38 11.08 -2.95 -2.63
N TYR A 39 11.92 -3.86 -3.15
CA TYR A 39 11.49 -5.21 -3.53
C TYR A 39 10.91 -5.98 -2.33
N ASP A 40 11.61 -5.96 -1.19
CA ASP A 40 11.16 -6.64 0.02
C ASP A 40 9.86 -6.03 0.57
N GLU A 41 9.72 -4.71 0.51
CA GLU A 41 8.49 -4.02 0.90
C GLU A 41 7.30 -4.43 0.02
N ILE A 42 7.48 -4.41 -1.30
CA ILE A 42 6.44 -4.81 -2.26
C ILE A 42 6.07 -6.28 -2.05
N LYS A 43 7.06 -7.15 -1.90
CA LYS A 43 6.84 -8.58 -1.65
C LYS A 43 6.02 -8.80 -0.37
N ASN A 44 6.41 -8.15 0.72
CA ASN A 44 5.67 -8.25 1.99
C ASN A 44 4.22 -7.76 1.86
N LYS A 45 3.99 -6.67 1.14
CA LYS A 45 2.63 -6.17 0.87
C LYS A 45 1.82 -7.15 0.02
N LEU A 46 2.45 -7.76 -0.98
CA LEU A 46 1.80 -8.74 -1.84
C LEU A 46 1.43 -10.03 -1.07
N ASP A 47 2.32 -10.51 -0.21
CA ASP A 47 2.07 -11.68 0.64
C ASP A 47 0.89 -11.40 1.60
N LYS A 48 0.86 -10.23 2.24
CA LYS A 48 -0.28 -9.79 3.05
C LYS A 48 -1.57 -9.69 2.23
N PHE A 49 -1.50 -9.13 1.04
CA PHE A 49 -2.66 -9.02 0.16
C PHE A 49 -3.23 -10.40 -0.19
N ASN A 50 -2.39 -11.36 -0.56
CA ASN A 50 -2.81 -12.73 -0.85
C ASN A 50 -3.41 -13.41 0.39
N PHE A 51 -2.85 -13.20 1.58
CA PHE A 51 -3.40 -13.68 2.83
C PHE A 51 -4.83 -13.16 3.07
N TYR A 52 -5.03 -11.83 3.07
CA TYR A 52 -6.34 -11.23 3.31
C TYR A 52 -7.34 -11.53 2.19
N ARG A 53 -6.90 -11.63 0.94
CA ARG A 53 -7.73 -12.07 -0.18
C ARG A 53 -8.35 -13.44 0.07
N ASN A 54 -7.59 -14.37 0.62
CA ASN A 54 -8.09 -15.72 0.94
C ASN A 54 -9.07 -15.70 2.13
N LEU A 55 -9.08 -14.65 2.93
CA LEU A 55 -10.05 -14.44 4.01
C LEU A 55 -11.34 -13.75 3.55
N CYS A 56 -11.35 -13.06 2.40
CA CYS A 56 -12.52 -12.33 1.90
C CYS A 56 -13.83 -13.14 1.93
N PRO A 57 -13.88 -14.41 1.47
CA PRO A 57 -15.11 -15.19 1.49
C PRO A 57 -15.65 -15.50 2.88
N LYS A 58 -14.82 -15.33 3.92
CA LYS A 58 -15.16 -15.61 5.31
C LYS A 58 -15.58 -14.35 6.10
N LEU A 59 -15.47 -13.17 5.46
CA LEU A 59 -15.87 -11.91 6.07
C LEU A 59 -17.39 -11.75 6.08
N PRO A 60 -17.95 -10.94 7.00
CA PRO A 60 -19.38 -10.73 7.10
C PRO A 60 -20.03 -10.28 5.79
N ASN A 61 -21.15 -10.90 5.41
CA ASN A 61 -21.90 -10.62 4.17
C ASN A 61 -21.13 -10.85 2.85
N ALA A 62 -19.98 -11.51 2.87
CA ALA A 62 -19.16 -11.79 1.69
C ALA A 62 -19.72 -12.88 0.76
N ASP A 63 -20.80 -13.56 1.15
CA ASP A 63 -21.62 -14.44 0.31
C ASP A 63 -22.23 -13.71 -0.90
N HIS A 64 -22.45 -12.40 -0.78
CA HIS A 64 -22.79 -11.54 -1.90
C HIS A 64 -21.55 -11.15 -2.70
N LYS A 65 -21.46 -11.59 -3.94
CA LYS A 65 -20.32 -11.36 -4.85
C LYS A 65 -19.83 -9.90 -4.91
N ASP A 66 -20.76 -8.94 -4.85
CA ASP A 66 -20.41 -7.53 -4.86
C ASP A 66 -19.77 -7.06 -3.55
N ILE A 67 -20.16 -7.64 -2.42
CA ILE A 67 -19.56 -7.32 -1.10
C ILE A 67 -18.18 -7.99 -0.99
N GLU A 68 -18.02 -9.21 -1.48
CA GLU A 68 -16.70 -9.85 -1.58
C GLU A 68 -15.73 -9.00 -2.42
N ARG A 69 -16.18 -8.51 -3.58
CA ARG A 69 -15.38 -7.60 -4.42
C ARG A 69 -15.06 -6.27 -3.72
N LEU A 70 -15.99 -5.75 -2.92
CA LEU A 70 -15.76 -4.54 -2.14
C LEU A 70 -14.68 -4.77 -1.07
N TYR A 71 -14.73 -5.88 -0.33
CA TYR A 71 -13.66 -6.25 0.61
C TYR A 71 -12.31 -6.32 -0.09
N TYR A 72 -12.25 -6.95 -1.27
CA TYR A 72 -11.03 -7.04 -2.06
C TYR A 72 -10.42 -5.67 -2.36
N VAL A 73 -11.25 -4.72 -2.80
CA VAL A 73 -10.81 -3.35 -3.11
C VAL A 73 -10.40 -2.59 -1.85
N LEU A 74 -11.11 -2.78 -0.73
CA LEU A 74 -10.77 -2.13 0.55
C LEU A 74 -9.49 -2.68 1.17
N ILE A 75 -9.18 -3.98 1.01
CA ILE A 75 -7.90 -4.58 1.40
C ILE A 75 -6.78 -3.99 0.55
N GLN A 76 -6.99 -3.90 -0.76
CA GLN A 76 -6.02 -3.28 -1.66
C GLN A 76 -5.75 -1.83 -1.28
N ALA A 77 -6.80 -1.06 -0.97
CA ALA A 77 -6.66 0.30 -0.50
C ALA A 77 -5.88 0.40 0.84
N ALA A 78 -6.14 -0.51 1.79
CA ALA A 78 -5.44 -0.54 3.07
C ALA A 78 -3.94 -0.85 2.95
N LEU A 79 -3.53 -1.67 1.98
CA LEU A 79 -2.14 -2.08 1.82
C LEU A 79 -1.32 -1.16 0.90
N PHE A 80 -1.96 -0.56 -0.11
CA PHE A 80 -1.25 0.14 -1.19
C PHE A 80 -1.59 1.62 -1.32
N SER A 81 -2.61 2.12 -0.59
CA SER A 81 -2.97 3.54 -0.60
C SER A 81 -2.68 4.17 0.76
N GLU A 82 -2.16 5.38 0.76
CA GLU A 82 -1.91 6.15 1.98
C GLU A 82 -3.21 6.60 2.67
N ASN A 83 -4.23 6.92 1.88
CA ASN A 83 -5.48 7.49 2.39
C ASN A 83 -6.69 6.54 2.30
N GLY A 84 -6.58 5.46 1.56
CA GLY A 84 -7.69 4.59 1.20
C GLY A 84 -8.23 4.87 -0.21
N ILE A 85 -9.40 4.32 -0.54
CA ILE A 85 -10.10 4.54 -1.80
C ILE A 85 -11.24 5.53 -1.62
N SER A 86 -11.36 6.50 -2.53
CA SER A 86 -12.44 7.49 -2.51
C SER A 86 -13.76 6.89 -2.97
N GLN A 87 -14.86 7.51 -2.58
CA GLN A 87 -16.19 7.11 -3.03
C GLN A 87 -16.33 7.18 -4.56
N LYS A 88 -15.75 8.20 -5.20
CA LYS A 88 -15.78 8.37 -6.66
C LYS A 88 -15.04 7.25 -7.40
N GLU A 89 -13.92 6.79 -6.86
CA GLU A 89 -13.19 5.65 -7.40
C GLU A 89 -14.01 4.35 -7.26
N LEU A 90 -14.71 4.16 -6.13
CA LEU A 90 -15.63 3.03 -5.95
C LEU A 90 -16.80 3.07 -6.94
N GLU A 91 -17.40 4.25 -7.20
CA GLU A 91 -18.43 4.43 -8.21
C GLU A 91 -17.92 4.00 -9.60
N SER A 92 -16.72 4.43 -9.96
CA SER A 92 -16.09 4.06 -11.24
C SER A 92 -15.76 2.57 -11.29
N PHE A 93 -15.22 2.00 -10.21
CA PHE A 93 -14.84 0.59 -10.17
C PHE A 93 -16.03 -0.36 -10.31
N PHE A 94 -17.15 -0.04 -9.63
CA PHE A 94 -18.37 -0.85 -9.70
C PHE A 94 -19.31 -0.44 -10.82
N ASN A 95 -19.06 0.68 -11.49
CA ASN A 95 -19.94 1.31 -12.49
C ASN A 95 -21.37 1.49 -11.95
N VAL A 96 -21.50 2.08 -10.77
CA VAL A 96 -22.76 2.31 -10.06
C VAL A 96 -22.84 3.73 -9.50
N SER A 97 -24.05 4.15 -9.12
CA SER A 97 -24.28 5.47 -8.53
C SER A 97 -23.74 5.59 -7.10
N TYR A 98 -23.60 6.84 -6.65
CA TYR A 98 -23.23 7.22 -5.28
C TYR A 98 -24.04 6.48 -4.20
N SER A 99 -25.37 6.43 -4.37
CA SER A 99 -26.26 5.76 -3.42
C SER A 99 -26.00 4.24 -3.34
N SER A 100 -25.73 3.61 -4.49
CA SER A 100 -25.39 2.19 -4.54
C SER A 100 -24.07 1.88 -3.82
N VAL A 101 -23.02 2.70 -4.00
CA VAL A 101 -21.77 2.56 -3.27
C VAL A 101 -22.00 2.70 -1.78
N ARG A 102 -22.77 3.71 -1.35
CA ARG A 102 -23.08 3.93 0.06
C ARG A 102 -23.81 2.73 0.66
N ASN A 103 -24.77 2.15 -0.05
CA ASN A 103 -25.48 0.95 0.40
C ASN A 103 -24.53 -0.25 0.53
N LYS A 104 -23.62 -0.44 -0.43
CA LYS A 104 -22.59 -1.50 -0.34
C LYS A 104 -21.65 -1.29 0.84
N LEU A 105 -21.19 -0.06 1.09
CA LEU A 105 -20.35 0.26 2.26
C LEU A 105 -21.09 0.04 3.58
N SER A 106 -22.39 0.33 3.67
CA SER A 106 -23.19 0.08 4.86
C SER A 106 -23.44 -1.42 5.15
N SER A 107 -23.20 -2.29 4.17
CA SER A 107 -23.25 -3.75 4.38
C SER A 107 -21.99 -4.30 5.07
N ILE A 108 -20.92 -3.49 5.14
CA ILE A 108 -19.72 -3.84 5.89
C ILE A 108 -19.89 -3.39 7.34
N PRO A 109 -19.57 -4.24 8.34
CA PRO A 109 -19.57 -3.83 9.73
C PRO A 109 -18.74 -2.57 9.96
N ALA A 110 -19.29 -1.62 10.73
CA ALA A 110 -18.67 -0.31 10.93
C ALA A 110 -17.29 -0.38 11.64
N ASP A 111 -17.07 -1.42 12.43
CA ASP A 111 -15.81 -1.70 13.12
C ASP A 111 -14.71 -2.22 12.20
N LEU A 112 -15.08 -2.79 11.04
CA LEU A 112 -14.13 -3.24 10.01
C LEU A 112 -13.81 -2.16 8.97
N LEU A 113 -14.51 -1.03 8.96
CA LEU A 113 -14.37 0.00 7.96
C LEU A 113 -13.72 1.25 8.53
N ILE A 114 -12.53 1.58 8.07
CA ILE A 114 -11.88 2.87 8.35
C ILE A 114 -12.38 3.88 7.32
N LYS A 115 -12.90 5.00 7.82
CA LYS A 115 -13.30 6.15 7.01
C LYS A 115 -12.45 7.35 7.36
N ASN A 116 -11.65 7.79 6.42
CA ASN A 116 -10.87 9.02 6.51
C ASN A 116 -11.55 10.14 5.72
N THR A 117 -11.46 11.37 6.21
CA THR A 117 -11.96 12.55 5.47
C THR A 117 -10.79 13.49 5.21
N ARG A 118 -10.53 13.78 3.94
CA ARG A 118 -9.50 14.71 3.51
C ARG A 118 -10.07 15.64 2.44
N GLU A 119 -9.86 16.93 2.56
CA GLU A 119 -10.30 17.95 1.59
C GLU A 119 -11.79 17.82 1.16
N ARG A 120 -12.69 17.52 2.12
CA ARG A 120 -14.13 17.27 1.92
C ARG A 120 -14.47 15.97 1.19
N HIS A 121 -13.49 15.09 0.91
CA HIS A 121 -13.72 13.77 0.32
C HIS A 121 -13.57 12.68 1.37
N ALA A 122 -14.45 11.69 1.29
CA ALA A 122 -14.38 10.50 2.13
C ALA A 122 -13.59 9.42 1.41
N TYR A 123 -12.66 8.81 2.15
CA TYR A 123 -11.84 7.68 1.72
C TYR A 123 -12.10 6.50 2.65
N TYR A 124 -12.06 5.31 2.10
CA TYR A 124 -12.41 4.09 2.79
C TYR A 124 -11.30 3.05 2.62
N MET A 125 -11.06 2.30 3.68
CA MET A 125 -10.17 1.13 3.67
C MET A 125 -10.65 0.13 4.72
N LEU A 126 -10.21 -1.12 4.60
CA LEU A 126 -10.50 -2.14 5.60
C LEU A 126 -9.55 -1.97 6.79
N ASP A 127 -10.07 -2.15 8.02
CA ASP A 127 -9.26 -2.24 9.23
C ASP A 127 -8.68 -3.66 9.33
N LEU A 128 -7.44 -3.82 8.85
CA LEU A 128 -6.77 -5.12 8.82
C LEU A 128 -6.46 -5.65 10.22
N ASP A 129 -6.21 -4.78 11.20
CA ASP A 129 -5.98 -5.19 12.59
C ASP A 129 -7.23 -5.82 13.19
N LYS A 130 -8.40 -5.28 12.87
CA LYS A 130 -9.69 -5.87 13.29
C LYS A 130 -9.97 -7.19 12.60
N VAL A 131 -9.61 -7.31 11.33
CA VAL A 131 -9.69 -8.59 10.62
C VAL A 131 -8.79 -9.62 11.28
N ASP A 132 -7.55 -9.28 11.62
CA ASP A 132 -6.63 -10.18 12.31
C ASP A 132 -7.18 -10.65 13.65
N ILE A 133 -7.73 -9.74 14.46
CA ILE A 133 -8.38 -10.08 15.74
C ILE A 133 -9.55 -11.05 15.53
N MET A 134 -10.34 -10.87 14.47
CA MET A 134 -11.50 -11.73 14.16
C MET A 134 -11.07 -13.18 13.88
N PHE A 135 -9.91 -13.37 13.23
CA PHE A 135 -9.42 -14.71 12.84
C PHE A 135 -8.32 -15.28 13.75
N SER A 136 -7.90 -14.54 14.78
CA SER A 136 -6.88 -14.99 15.77
C SER A 136 -7.46 -15.84 16.91
N LYS A 137 -8.74 -16.26 16.81
CA LYS A 137 -9.42 -17.08 17.83
C LYS A 137 -9.37 -18.56 17.49
#